data_a2f349f942a2921f8cf3d96bfeb21602
#
_entry.id   a2f349f942a2921f8cf3d96bfeb21602
#
_cell.length_a   1.000
_cell.length_b   1.000
_cell.length_c   1.000
_cell.angle_alpha   90.00
_cell.angle_beta   90.00
_cell.angle_gamma   90.00
#
_symmetry.space_group_name_H-M   'P 1'
#
loop_
_entity.id
_entity.type
_entity.pdbx_description
1 polymer ?
#
loop_
_entity_poly.entity_id
_entity_poly.type
_entity_poly.pdbx_seq_one_letter_code
_entity_poly.pdbx_strand_id
1 'polypeptide(L)'
;MIKFSALTSAETIRTPFYYYDVELLKKTLSLVKSLSKQYDIDCHYAVKANAEPQILSYISSLGFGADCVSGNEVAASVNYGFSPETVMFAGVGKTDEEIRTALSLGIGCFNVESVPELEAIDAIATEMNRIAPVAFRINPDVDAHTHKKVTTGLNENKFGISDYEFESAIAALKKCKSVEFKGLQCHVGSQILDVEEVYELECQKMKEFAEWFEQKGIEIENIDLGGGLGIDYEDPDANPIADFEQWFKTIRKVFGTESKYRLHVEPGRSLVASCGSLISRVVYVKQGRQKAFAIIDAGMNDLIRPALYGSYHKIENMSAYWQRKDSNMKKYDVVGPICESSDVWGEGRALPDTVRGDLIALRCAGAYGQVMSSRYNLRDLAPAVYSEEL
;
A
#
# COMPACT_ATOMS: atom_id res chain seq x y z
N MET A 1 15.84 14.31 -0.60
CA MET A 1 15.69 15.49 -1.52
C MET A 1 15.77 15.00 -2.95
N ILE A 2 14.78 15.31 -3.77
CA ILE A 2 14.81 14.95 -5.21
C ILE A 2 16.06 15.56 -5.83
N LYS A 3 16.88 14.75 -6.53
CA LYS A 3 18.14 15.25 -7.11
C LYS A 3 17.87 16.28 -8.21
N PHE A 4 18.49 17.46 -8.14
CA PHE A 4 18.29 18.56 -9.09
C PHE A 4 18.64 18.21 -10.53
N SER A 5 19.68 17.39 -10.75
CA SER A 5 20.07 16.95 -12.10
C SER A 5 18.94 16.24 -12.85
N ALA A 6 18.10 15.50 -12.13
CA ALA A 6 16.92 14.86 -12.71
C ALA A 6 15.82 15.89 -13.09
N LEU A 7 15.77 17.03 -12.43
CA LEU A 7 14.73 18.04 -12.64
C LEU A 7 15.04 19.11 -13.67
N THR A 8 16.31 19.36 -13.97
CA THR A 8 16.67 20.21 -15.14
C THR A 8 16.20 19.58 -16.45
N SER A 9 16.20 18.24 -16.54
CA SER A 9 15.57 17.51 -17.63
C SER A 9 14.03 17.55 -17.53
N ALA A 10 13.47 17.54 -16.31
CA ALA A 10 12.03 17.61 -16.07
C ALA A 10 11.40 18.97 -16.40
N GLU A 11 12.18 20.06 -16.55
CA GLU A 11 11.65 21.35 -17.04
C GLU A 11 10.99 21.24 -18.42
N THR A 12 11.41 20.26 -19.23
CA THR A 12 10.88 19.99 -20.57
C THR A 12 9.71 19.01 -20.57
N ILE A 13 9.45 18.28 -19.46
CA ILE A 13 8.36 17.32 -19.38
C ILE A 13 7.05 18.05 -19.07
N ARG A 14 5.99 17.66 -19.78
CA ARG A 14 4.65 18.19 -19.53
C ARG A 14 4.17 17.75 -18.15
N THR A 15 3.86 18.72 -17.29
CA THR A 15 3.22 18.50 -15.99
C THR A 15 1.69 18.36 -16.11
N PRO A 16 0.98 17.71 -15.15
CA PRO A 16 1.55 16.97 -14.04
C PRO A 16 2.09 15.59 -14.44
N PHE A 17 3.05 15.06 -13.68
CA PHE A 17 3.53 13.68 -13.82
C PHE A 17 3.99 13.11 -12.47
N TYR A 18 3.95 11.77 -12.35
CA TYR A 18 4.53 11.07 -11.21
C TYR A 18 6.01 10.81 -11.47
N TYR A 19 6.86 11.35 -10.61
CA TYR A 19 8.29 11.06 -10.61
C TYR A 19 8.60 9.95 -9.63
N TYR A 20 9.30 8.92 -10.07
CA TYR A 20 9.76 7.80 -9.23
C TYR A 20 11.28 7.78 -9.12
N ASP A 21 11.79 7.94 -7.88
CA ASP A 21 13.21 7.77 -7.54
C ASP A 21 13.54 6.28 -7.45
N VAL A 22 14.07 5.73 -8.53
CA VAL A 22 14.40 4.29 -8.65
C VAL A 22 15.54 3.91 -7.72
N GLU A 23 16.48 4.82 -7.42
CA GLU A 23 17.58 4.56 -6.49
C GLU A 23 17.03 4.34 -5.06
N LEU A 24 16.12 5.21 -4.62
CA LEU A 24 15.46 5.06 -3.32
C LEU A 24 14.61 3.78 -3.28
N LEU A 25 13.85 3.49 -4.34
CA LEU A 25 13.07 2.25 -4.44
C LEU A 25 13.97 1.02 -4.27
N LYS A 26 15.05 0.93 -5.05
CA LYS A 26 16.01 -0.19 -5.00
C LYS A 26 16.67 -0.33 -3.62
N LYS A 27 17.00 0.79 -2.97
CA LYS A 27 17.55 0.77 -1.59
C LYS A 27 16.54 0.21 -0.60
N THR A 28 15.29 0.68 -0.65
CA THR A 28 14.21 0.19 0.21
C THR A 28 13.99 -1.30 0.03
N LEU A 29 13.83 -1.75 -1.21
CA LEU A 29 13.61 -3.16 -1.53
C LEU A 29 14.78 -4.05 -1.09
N SER A 30 16.02 -3.62 -1.31
CA SER A 30 17.21 -4.37 -0.91
C SER A 30 17.33 -4.50 0.60
N LEU A 31 17.02 -3.43 1.35
CA LEU A 31 16.97 -3.46 2.81
C LEU A 31 15.93 -4.44 3.30
N VAL A 32 14.70 -4.32 2.80
CA VAL A 32 13.58 -5.19 3.24
C VAL A 32 13.87 -6.64 2.91
N LYS A 33 14.44 -6.94 1.74
CA LYS A 33 14.83 -8.32 1.37
C LYS A 33 15.90 -8.88 2.29
N SER A 34 16.87 -8.06 2.69
CA SER A 34 17.91 -8.45 3.65
C SER A 34 17.31 -8.76 5.02
N LEU A 35 16.42 -7.88 5.51
CA LEU A 35 15.72 -8.06 6.79
C LEU A 35 14.77 -9.26 6.76
N SER A 36 14.02 -9.45 5.67
CA SER A 36 13.17 -10.62 5.42
C SER A 36 13.96 -11.93 5.62
N LYS A 37 15.14 -12.02 5.01
CA LYS A 37 16.03 -13.17 5.17
C LYS A 37 16.61 -13.28 6.59
N GLN A 38 17.00 -12.16 7.21
CA GLN A 38 17.58 -12.14 8.56
C GLN A 38 16.58 -12.59 9.62
N TYR A 39 15.33 -12.15 9.47
CA TYR A 39 14.25 -12.43 10.41
C TYR A 39 13.37 -13.62 9.99
N ASP A 40 13.68 -14.28 8.87
CA ASP A 40 12.89 -15.40 8.32
C ASP A 40 11.39 -15.06 8.26
N ILE A 41 11.06 -13.94 7.61
CA ILE A 41 9.71 -13.44 7.40
C ILE A 41 9.52 -13.19 5.91
N ASP A 42 8.54 -13.84 5.29
CA ASP A 42 8.25 -13.65 3.87
C ASP A 42 7.47 -12.35 3.65
N CYS A 43 7.84 -11.63 2.59
CA CYS A 43 7.20 -10.37 2.24
C CYS A 43 6.43 -10.49 0.94
N HIS A 44 5.14 -10.12 0.97
CA HIS A 44 4.24 -10.02 -0.17
C HIS A 44 3.89 -8.55 -0.41
N TYR A 45 4.25 -8.05 -1.57
CA TYR A 45 3.97 -6.64 -1.90
C TYR A 45 2.47 -6.41 -2.11
N ALA A 46 1.87 -5.48 -1.37
CA ALA A 46 0.46 -5.11 -1.56
C ALA A 46 0.30 -4.25 -2.84
N VAL A 47 -0.09 -4.91 -3.94
CA VAL A 47 -0.15 -4.34 -5.30
C VAL A 47 -1.06 -3.11 -5.39
N LYS A 48 -2.14 -3.08 -4.61
CA LYS A 48 -3.06 -1.93 -4.47
C LYS A 48 -2.37 -0.61 -4.14
N ALA A 49 -1.15 -0.64 -3.60
CA ALA A 49 -0.41 0.58 -3.28
C ALA A 49 0.12 1.27 -4.55
N ASN A 50 0.65 0.50 -5.49
CA ASN A 50 1.10 0.98 -6.80
C ASN A 50 1.25 -0.19 -7.77
N ALA A 51 0.53 -0.17 -8.88
CA ALA A 51 0.53 -1.22 -9.89
C ALA A 51 1.29 -0.83 -11.18
N GLU A 52 2.17 0.17 -11.11
CA GLU A 52 2.99 0.55 -12.27
C GLU A 52 3.90 -0.60 -12.72
N PRO A 53 3.91 -0.91 -14.02
CA PRO A 53 4.61 -2.06 -14.59
C PRO A 53 6.09 -2.17 -14.17
N GLN A 54 6.79 -1.06 -14.22
CA GLN A 54 8.22 -1.04 -13.89
C GLN A 54 8.46 -1.25 -12.39
N ILE A 55 7.60 -0.71 -11.52
CA ILE A 55 7.66 -0.93 -10.06
C ILE A 55 7.40 -2.41 -9.76
N LEU A 56 6.36 -3.01 -10.35
CA LEU A 56 6.07 -4.45 -10.18
C LEU A 56 7.26 -5.31 -10.62
N SER A 57 7.87 -4.98 -11.75
CA SER A 57 9.04 -5.71 -12.27
C SER A 57 10.27 -5.58 -11.35
N TYR A 58 10.52 -4.43 -10.75
CA TYR A 58 11.60 -4.28 -9.75
C TYR A 58 11.35 -5.14 -8.52
N ILE A 59 10.13 -5.14 -7.99
CA ILE A 59 9.76 -5.87 -6.78
C ILE A 59 9.85 -7.38 -7.03
N SER A 60 9.25 -7.87 -8.12
CA SER A 60 9.27 -9.29 -8.49
C SER A 60 10.69 -9.82 -8.74
N SER A 61 11.56 -9.02 -9.36
CA SER A 61 12.94 -9.40 -9.66
C SER A 61 13.79 -9.71 -8.41
N LEU A 62 13.39 -9.22 -7.25
CA LEU A 62 14.02 -9.49 -5.96
C LEU A 62 13.37 -10.68 -5.21
N GLY A 63 12.39 -11.35 -5.84
CA GLY A 63 11.73 -12.52 -5.28
C GLY A 63 10.80 -12.19 -4.10
N PHE A 64 10.14 -11.03 -4.12
CA PHE A 64 8.99 -10.76 -3.26
C PHE A 64 7.76 -11.52 -3.76
N GLY A 65 6.85 -11.89 -2.85
CA GLY A 65 5.50 -12.28 -3.20
C GLY A 65 4.62 -11.06 -3.50
N ALA A 66 3.35 -11.32 -3.86
CA ALA A 66 2.35 -10.27 -4.07
C ALA A 66 1.09 -10.52 -3.24
N ASP A 67 0.55 -9.47 -2.60
CA ASP A 67 -0.81 -9.41 -2.06
C ASP A 67 -1.69 -8.65 -3.05
N CYS A 68 -2.72 -9.33 -3.57
CA CYS A 68 -3.63 -8.85 -4.60
C CYS A 68 -5.06 -8.78 -4.06
N VAL A 69 -5.83 -7.80 -4.52
CA VAL A 69 -7.22 -7.62 -4.09
C VAL A 69 -8.23 -7.60 -5.25
N SER A 70 -7.78 -7.99 -6.43
CA SER A 70 -8.62 -8.23 -7.62
C SER A 70 -7.95 -9.24 -8.55
N GLY A 71 -8.75 -9.89 -9.41
CA GLY A 71 -8.25 -10.79 -10.44
C GLY A 71 -7.28 -10.11 -11.42
N ASN A 72 -7.48 -8.82 -11.69
CA ASN A 72 -6.56 -8.05 -12.54
C ASN A 72 -5.20 -7.83 -11.86
N GLU A 73 -5.16 -7.58 -10.55
CA GLU A 73 -3.90 -7.49 -9.81
C GLU A 73 -3.17 -8.84 -9.78
N VAL A 74 -3.90 -9.96 -9.63
CA VAL A 74 -3.34 -11.32 -9.71
C VAL A 74 -2.70 -11.55 -11.08
N ALA A 75 -3.43 -11.28 -12.16
CA ALA A 75 -2.93 -11.45 -13.52
C ALA A 75 -1.74 -10.53 -13.82
N ALA A 76 -1.79 -9.27 -13.40
CA ALA A 76 -0.69 -8.33 -13.55
C ALA A 76 0.56 -8.79 -12.79
N SER A 77 0.41 -9.26 -11.55
CA SER A 77 1.53 -9.76 -10.75
C SER A 77 2.27 -10.90 -11.45
N VAL A 78 1.55 -11.89 -11.93
CA VAL A 78 2.14 -13.02 -12.68
C VAL A 78 2.80 -12.53 -13.97
N ASN A 79 2.16 -11.62 -14.71
CA ASN A 79 2.71 -11.07 -15.95
C ASN A 79 4.00 -10.25 -15.73
N TYR A 80 4.13 -9.59 -14.59
CA TYR A 80 5.34 -8.80 -14.23
C TYR A 80 6.37 -9.58 -13.41
N GLY A 81 6.26 -10.92 -13.38
CA GLY A 81 7.32 -11.82 -12.94
C GLY A 81 7.24 -12.28 -11.49
N PHE A 82 6.15 -12.02 -10.77
CA PHE A 82 5.93 -12.68 -9.49
C PHE A 82 5.67 -14.17 -9.71
N SER A 83 6.27 -15.01 -8.87
CA SER A 83 6.02 -16.45 -8.91
C SER A 83 4.58 -16.74 -8.46
N PRO A 84 3.76 -17.47 -9.23
CA PRO A 84 2.35 -17.68 -8.89
C PRO A 84 2.15 -18.22 -7.47
N GLU A 85 2.98 -19.15 -7.03
CA GLU A 85 2.92 -19.74 -5.69
C GLU A 85 3.21 -18.75 -4.56
N THR A 86 3.69 -17.54 -4.86
CA THR A 86 3.89 -16.45 -3.88
C THR A 86 2.87 -15.33 -4.04
N VAL A 87 1.85 -15.52 -4.87
CA VAL A 87 0.74 -14.57 -5.04
C VAL A 87 -0.38 -14.95 -4.09
N MET A 88 -0.79 -14.02 -3.23
CA MET A 88 -1.92 -14.11 -2.32
C MET A 88 -3.08 -13.30 -2.88
N PHE A 89 -4.33 -13.79 -2.73
CA PHE A 89 -5.53 -13.09 -3.19
C PHE A 89 -6.49 -12.82 -2.04
N ALA A 90 -6.50 -11.59 -1.57
CA ALA A 90 -7.36 -11.07 -0.51
C ALA A 90 -8.56 -10.30 -1.08
N GLY A 91 -9.42 -9.75 -0.20
CA GLY A 91 -10.58 -8.92 -0.56
C GLY A 91 -11.91 -9.62 -0.46
N VAL A 92 -12.92 -8.87 0.01
CA VAL A 92 -14.25 -9.37 0.43
C VAL A 92 -15.21 -9.70 -0.71
N GLY A 93 -14.83 -9.43 -1.96
CA GLY A 93 -15.77 -9.51 -3.10
C GLY A 93 -15.17 -10.21 -4.31
N LYS A 94 -14.43 -11.31 -4.10
CA LYS A 94 -13.92 -12.13 -5.21
C LYS A 94 -15.08 -12.72 -6.00
N THR A 95 -15.11 -12.43 -7.28
CA THR A 95 -16.12 -13.01 -8.19
C THR A 95 -15.71 -14.40 -8.66
N ASP A 96 -16.68 -15.19 -9.15
CA ASP A 96 -16.40 -16.53 -9.71
C ASP A 96 -15.36 -16.49 -10.83
N GLU A 97 -15.38 -15.45 -11.67
CA GLU A 97 -14.43 -15.29 -12.77
C GLU A 97 -13.02 -15.03 -12.24
N GLU A 98 -12.87 -14.19 -11.22
CA GLU A 98 -11.59 -13.90 -10.58
C GLU A 98 -11.03 -15.13 -9.86
N ILE A 99 -11.89 -15.91 -9.18
CA ILE A 99 -11.50 -17.19 -8.55
C ILE A 99 -11.01 -18.18 -9.60
N ARG A 100 -11.74 -18.34 -10.72
CA ARG A 100 -11.32 -19.20 -11.85
C ARG A 100 -9.99 -18.77 -12.44
N THR A 101 -9.80 -17.47 -12.62
CA THR A 101 -8.55 -16.89 -13.14
C THR A 101 -7.39 -17.21 -12.20
N ALA A 102 -7.54 -16.95 -10.91
CA ALA A 102 -6.51 -17.19 -9.90
C ALA A 102 -6.15 -18.69 -9.78
N LEU A 103 -7.16 -19.59 -9.78
CA LEU A 103 -6.95 -21.04 -9.81
C LEU A 103 -6.22 -21.50 -11.09
N SER A 104 -6.54 -20.91 -12.23
CA SER A 104 -5.88 -21.23 -13.51
C SER A 104 -4.41 -20.84 -13.50
N LEU A 105 -4.09 -19.71 -12.90
CA LEU A 105 -2.72 -19.21 -12.74
C LEU A 105 -1.93 -19.97 -11.67
N GLY A 106 -2.60 -20.71 -10.78
CA GLY A 106 -1.96 -21.50 -9.73
C GLY A 106 -1.38 -20.65 -8.62
N ILE A 107 -2.15 -19.67 -8.10
CA ILE A 107 -1.70 -18.79 -7.02
C ILE A 107 -1.43 -19.54 -5.72
N GLY A 108 -0.64 -18.92 -4.82
CA GLY A 108 -0.22 -19.50 -3.56
C GLY A 108 -1.30 -19.60 -2.52
N CYS A 109 -2.22 -18.63 -2.42
CA CYS A 109 -3.29 -18.67 -1.42
C CYS A 109 -4.44 -17.71 -1.74
N PHE A 110 -5.66 -18.13 -1.40
CA PHE A 110 -6.82 -17.24 -1.25
C PHE A 110 -6.98 -16.87 0.23
N ASN A 111 -6.91 -15.60 0.58
CA ASN A 111 -7.26 -15.10 1.91
C ASN A 111 -8.79 -14.95 1.96
N VAL A 112 -9.45 -15.91 2.58
CA VAL A 112 -10.91 -16.07 2.61
C VAL A 112 -11.50 -15.19 3.70
N GLU A 113 -12.50 -14.41 3.35
CA GLU A 113 -13.08 -13.37 4.21
C GLU A 113 -14.42 -13.79 4.84
N SER A 114 -15.02 -14.92 4.37
CA SER A 114 -16.30 -15.40 4.88
C SER A 114 -16.55 -16.89 4.54
N VAL A 115 -17.48 -17.52 5.27
CA VAL A 115 -17.90 -18.90 4.98
C VAL A 115 -18.53 -19.05 3.59
N PRO A 116 -19.43 -18.16 3.11
CA PRO A 116 -19.95 -18.26 1.74
C PRO A 116 -18.88 -18.18 0.66
N GLU A 117 -17.83 -17.41 0.88
CA GLU A 117 -16.69 -17.32 -0.04
C GLU A 117 -15.91 -18.64 -0.09
N LEU A 118 -15.65 -19.26 1.06
CA LEU A 118 -15.01 -20.56 1.16
C LEU A 118 -15.78 -21.62 0.36
N GLU A 119 -17.11 -21.64 0.53
CA GLU A 119 -17.99 -22.59 -0.19
C GLU A 119 -17.96 -22.35 -1.70
N ALA A 120 -17.93 -21.10 -2.14
CA ALA A 120 -17.81 -20.74 -3.55
C ALA A 120 -16.46 -21.17 -4.14
N ILE A 121 -15.35 -20.94 -3.42
CA ILE A 121 -14.01 -21.37 -3.85
C ILE A 121 -13.95 -22.90 -3.97
N ASP A 122 -14.46 -23.65 -2.99
CA ASP A 122 -14.50 -25.11 -3.01
C ASP A 122 -15.29 -25.64 -4.21
N ALA A 123 -16.47 -25.08 -4.46
CA ALA A 123 -17.31 -25.48 -5.59
C ALA A 123 -16.62 -25.24 -6.95
N ILE A 124 -16.02 -24.05 -7.12
CA ILE A 124 -15.32 -23.69 -8.35
C ILE A 124 -14.05 -24.54 -8.53
N ALA A 125 -13.28 -24.75 -7.46
CA ALA A 125 -12.09 -25.60 -7.49
C ALA A 125 -12.45 -27.04 -7.85
N THR A 126 -13.56 -27.57 -7.29
CA THR A 126 -14.09 -28.90 -7.64
C THR A 126 -14.47 -28.98 -9.12
N GLU A 127 -15.19 -28.01 -9.63
CA GLU A 127 -15.57 -27.96 -11.06
C GLU A 127 -14.34 -27.93 -11.99
N MET A 128 -13.30 -27.19 -11.60
CA MET A 128 -12.05 -27.07 -12.35
C MET A 128 -11.10 -28.26 -12.13
N ASN A 129 -11.43 -29.21 -11.27
CA ASN A 129 -10.55 -30.30 -10.85
C ASN A 129 -9.19 -29.79 -10.35
N ARG A 130 -9.23 -28.77 -9.48
CA ARG A 130 -8.08 -28.12 -8.83
C ARG A 130 -8.22 -28.19 -7.33
N ILE A 131 -7.11 -28.01 -6.61
CA ILE A 131 -7.12 -27.76 -5.16
C ILE A 131 -6.80 -26.29 -4.96
N ALA A 132 -7.64 -25.58 -4.20
CA ALA A 132 -7.45 -24.20 -3.85
C ALA A 132 -6.71 -24.09 -2.51
N PRO A 133 -5.49 -23.54 -2.44
CA PRO A 133 -4.87 -23.19 -1.16
C PRO A 133 -5.61 -21.99 -0.56
N VAL A 134 -6.04 -22.13 0.71
CA VAL A 134 -6.84 -21.10 1.39
C VAL A 134 -6.28 -20.81 2.78
N ALA A 135 -6.37 -19.55 3.20
CA ALA A 135 -6.17 -19.11 4.58
C ALA A 135 -7.41 -18.33 5.03
N PHE A 136 -7.74 -18.39 6.31
CA PHE A 136 -8.80 -17.54 6.84
C PHE A 136 -8.23 -16.17 7.20
N ARG A 137 -8.83 -15.12 6.64
CA ARG A 137 -8.60 -13.77 7.12
C ARG A 137 -9.40 -13.57 8.39
N ILE A 138 -8.70 -13.30 9.47
CA ILE A 138 -9.26 -13.11 10.80
C ILE A 138 -9.33 -11.61 11.11
N ASN A 139 -10.41 -11.21 11.77
CA ASN A 139 -10.49 -9.88 12.37
C ASN A 139 -10.00 -9.97 13.82
N PRO A 140 -8.80 -9.47 14.17
CA PRO A 140 -8.24 -9.61 15.50
C PRO A 140 -8.81 -8.61 16.53
N ASP A 141 -9.71 -7.71 16.13
CA ASP A 141 -10.26 -6.64 16.97
C ASP A 141 -9.18 -5.79 17.66
N VAL A 142 -8.17 -5.42 16.91
CA VAL A 142 -7.06 -4.55 17.34
C VAL A 142 -7.26 -3.14 16.81
N ASP A 143 -7.30 -2.15 17.73
CA ASP A 143 -7.32 -0.74 17.33
C ASP A 143 -5.90 -0.26 16.98
N ALA A 144 -5.68 -0.02 15.71
CA ALA A 144 -4.40 0.49 15.21
C ALA A 144 -4.24 2.02 15.38
N HIS A 145 -5.17 2.70 16.07
CA HIS A 145 -5.19 4.16 16.29
C HIS A 145 -5.02 4.99 15.00
N THR A 146 -5.49 4.46 13.88
CA THR A 146 -5.35 5.08 12.55
C THR A 146 -6.63 5.81 12.13
N HIS A 147 -6.59 6.51 10.99
CA HIS A 147 -7.76 7.22 10.48
C HIS A 147 -8.93 6.24 10.24
N LYS A 148 -10.14 6.56 10.72
CA LYS A 148 -11.35 5.70 10.66
C LYS A 148 -11.64 5.05 9.31
N LYS A 149 -11.26 5.67 8.19
CA LYS A 149 -11.46 5.13 6.84
C LYS A 149 -10.43 4.08 6.42
N VAL A 150 -9.36 3.88 7.19
CA VAL A 150 -8.27 2.93 6.89
C VAL A 150 -8.01 1.93 8.03
N THR A 151 -8.82 1.97 9.09
CA THR A 151 -8.84 0.97 10.17
C THR A 151 -9.67 -0.22 9.69
N THR A 152 -9.10 -1.43 9.75
CA THR A 152 -9.74 -2.67 9.25
C THR A 152 -9.88 -3.75 10.34
N GLY A 153 -9.29 -3.56 11.50
CA GLY A 153 -9.21 -4.55 12.58
C GLY A 153 -10.29 -4.45 13.66
N LEU A 154 -11.30 -3.59 13.52
CA LEU A 154 -12.36 -3.43 14.52
C LEU A 154 -13.59 -4.30 14.24
N ASN A 155 -14.33 -4.65 15.31
CA ASN A 155 -15.62 -5.36 15.22
C ASN A 155 -16.62 -4.62 14.32
N GLU A 156 -17.53 -5.38 13.66
CA GLU A 156 -18.50 -4.87 12.68
C GLU A 156 -17.89 -4.20 11.44
N ASN A 157 -16.72 -4.69 11.00
CA ASN A 157 -16.12 -4.33 9.73
C ASN A 157 -16.50 -5.36 8.65
N LYS A 158 -16.50 -4.93 7.38
CA LYS A 158 -16.76 -5.86 6.26
C LYS A 158 -15.65 -6.90 6.03
N PHE A 159 -14.50 -6.77 6.72
CA PHE A 159 -13.31 -7.56 6.50
C PHE A 159 -13.15 -8.66 7.53
N GLY A 160 -12.80 -9.86 7.04
CA GLY A 160 -12.37 -11.00 7.84
C GLY A 160 -13.50 -11.73 8.58
N ILE A 161 -13.17 -12.92 9.05
CA ILE A 161 -14.00 -13.79 9.86
C ILE A 161 -13.81 -13.39 11.33
N SER A 162 -14.90 -13.07 12.01
CA SER A 162 -14.88 -12.73 13.43
C SER A 162 -14.83 -13.97 14.31
N ASP A 163 -14.38 -13.82 15.55
CA ASP A 163 -14.19 -14.94 16.51
C ASP A 163 -15.48 -15.75 16.76
N TYR A 164 -16.65 -15.09 16.80
CA TYR A 164 -17.94 -15.77 16.94
C TYR A 164 -18.32 -16.64 15.72
N GLU A 165 -17.64 -16.49 14.57
CA GLU A 165 -17.85 -17.28 13.35
C GLU A 165 -16.89 -18.46 13.21
N PHE A 166 -15.85 -18.57 14.05
CA PHE A 166 -14.76 -19.55 13.90
C PHE A 166 -15.27 -21.00 13.89
N GLU A 167 -16.20 -21.36 14.76
CA GLU A 167 -16.76 -22.71 14.78
C GLU A 167 -17.51 -23.03 13.47
N SER A 168 -18.24 -22.07 12.92
CA SER A 168 -18.93 -22.25 11.64
C SER A 168 -17.96 -22.34 10.47
N ALA A 169 -16.88 -21.55 10.49
CA ALA A 169 -15.83 -21.59 9.48
C ALA A 169 -15.10 -22.95 9.48
N ILE A 170 -14.76 -23.48 10.67
CA ILE A 170 -14.17 -24.83 10.80
C ILE A 170 -15.14 -25.89 10.29
N ALA A 171 -16.44 -25.79 10.64
CA ALA A 171 -17.44 -26.75 10.20
C ALA A 171 -17.62 -26.74 8.66
N ALA A 172 -17.53 -25.58 8.02
CA ALA A 172 -17.54 -25.45 6.58
C ALA A 172 -16.27 -26.01 5.95
N LEU A 173 -15.08 -25.65 6.49
CA LEU A 173 -13.80 -26.13 6.01
C LEU A 173 -13.73 -27.67 5.99
N LYS A 174 -14.22 -28.34 7.06
CA LYS A 174 -14.27 -29.82 7.16
C LYS A 174 -15.18 -30.47 6.11
N LYS A 175 -16.08 -29.74 5.48
CA LYS A 175 -16.97 -30.22 4.39
C LYS A 175 -16.38 -30.01 2.99
N CYS A 176 -15.45 -29.09 2.87
CA CYS A 176 -14.80 -28.79 1.61
C CYS A 176 -14.01 -30.01 1.09
N LYS A 177 -13.96 -30.16 -0.22
CA LYS A 177 -13.33 -31.31 -0.90
C LYS A 177 -12.14 -30.91 -1.75
N SER A 178 -12.09 -29.64 -2.15
CA SER A 178 -11.14 -29.10 -3.13
C SER A 178 -10.41 -27.87 -2.61
N VAL A 179 -10.27 -27.77 -1.28
CA VAL A 179 -9.44 -26.74 -0.64
C VAL A 179 -8.33 -27.38 0.19
N GLU A 180 -7.22 -26.70 0.28
CA GLU A 180 -6.10 -26.98 1.18
C GLU A 180 -5.91 -25.82 2.13
N PHE A 181 -6.15 -26.05 3.42
CA PHE A 181 -6.03 -24.99 4.43
C PHE A 181 -4.57 -24.73 4.77
N LYS A 182 -4.13 -23.48 4.67
CA LYS A 182 -2.74 -23.07 4.88
C LYS A 182 -2.52 -22.30 6.19
N GLY A 183 -3.52 -21.61 6.70
CA GLY A 183 -3.32 -20.85 7.93
C GLY A 183 -4.22 -19.65 8.08
N LEU A 184 -3.71 -18.65 8.78
CA LEU A 184 -4.44 -17.44 9.15
C LEU A 184 -3.77 -16.19 8.57
N GLN A 185 -4.58 -15.21 8.20
CA GLN A 185 -4.13 -13.89 7.77
C GLN A 185 -4.91 -12.82 8.54
N CYS A 186 -4.30 -11.67 8.79
CA CYS A 186 -4.99 -10.50 9.30
C CYS A 186 -4.47 -9.20 8.66
N HIS A 187 -5.17 -8.11 8.91
CA HIS A 187 -4.69 -6.77 8.57
C HIS A 187 -5.42 -5.73 9.43
N VAL A 188 -4.72 -5.06 10.31
CA VAL A 188 -5.31 -4.20 11.36
C VAL A 188 -5.48 -2.74 10.94
N GLY A 189 -4.74 -2.28 9.93
CA GLY A 189 -4.86 -0.89 9.50
C GLY A 189 -3.76 -0.41 8.57
N SER A 190 -3.67 0.91 8.39
CA SER A 190 -2.70 1.50 7.47
C SER A 190 -2.13 2.81 8.04
N GLN A 191 -0.87 3.10 7.78
CA GLN A 191 -0.12 4.23 8.33
C GLN A 191 0.08 4.09 9.85
N ILE A 192 0.48 2.90 10.29
CA ILE A 192 0.78 2.60 11.70
C ILE A 192 2.19 3.10 12.00
N LEU A 193 2.29 4.03 12.93
CA LEU A 193 3.57 4.63 13.38
C LEU A 193 4.00 4.09 14.74
N ASP A 194 3.04 3.65 15.56
CA ASP A 194 3.31 2.97 16.83
C ASP A 194 3.56 1.48 16.58
N VAL A 195 4.78 1.20 16.13
CA VAL A 195 5.15 -0.13 15.61
C VAL A 195 5.19 -1.17 16.73
N GLU A 196 5.70 -0.81 17.93
CA GLU A 196 5.84 -1.80 19.00
C GLU A 196 4.49 -2.17 19.59
N GLU A 197 3.68 -1.20 19.98
CA GLU A 197 2.42 -1.46 20.68
C GLU A 197 1.41 -2.18 19.79
N VAL A 198 1.18 -1.66 18.58
CA VAL A 198 0.14 -2.20 17.70
C VAL A 198 0.50 -3.59 17.18
N TYR A 199 1.74 -3.75 16.67
CA TYR A 199 2.13 -5.05 16.09
C TYR A 199 2.43 -6.11 17.15
N GLU A 200 2.87 -5.73 18.36
CA GLU A 200 2.99 -6.70 19.45
C GLU A 200 1.62 -7.27 19.82
N LEU A 201 0.60 -6.42 19.96
CA LEU A 201 -0.77 -6.85 20.26
C LEU A 201 -1.37 -7.69 19.12
N GLU A 202 -1.20 -7.27 17.87
CA GLU A 202 -1.62 -8.04 16.70
C GLU A 202 -1.02 -9.46 16.70
N CYS A 203 0.31 -9.54 16.87
CA CYS A 203 1.02 -10.82 16.91
C CYS A 203 0.55 -11.72 18.05
N GLN A 204 0.30 -11.16 19.26
CA GLN A 204 -0.21 -11.90 20.39
C GLN A 204 -1.59 -12.48 20.08
N LYS A 205 -2.50 -11.68 19.54
CA LYS A 205 -3.85 -12.10 19.15
C LYS A 205 -3.82 -13.19 18.07
N MET A 206 -3.01 -13.00 17.03
CA MET A 206 -2.91 -14.01 15.96
C MET A 206 -2.33 -15.33 16.46
N LYS A 207 -1.39 -15.28 17.41
CA LYS A 207 -0.86 -16.48 18.07
C LYS A 207 -1.91 -17.19 18.92
N GLU A 208 -2.68 -16.45 19.72
CA GLU A 208 -3.81 -16.99 20.50
C GLU A 208 -4.83 -17.67 19.57
N PHE A 209 -5.19 -17.06 18.45
CA PHE A 209 -6.11 -17.64 17.49
C PHE A 209 -5.53 -18.89 16.82
N ALA A 210 -4.28 -18.87 16.40
CA ALA A 210 -3.63 -20.04 15.83
C ALA A 210 -3.66 -21.23 16.80
N GLU A 211 -3.31 -21.01 18.07
CA GLU A 211 -3.37 -22.03 19.12
C GLU A 211 -4.81 -22.54 19.37
N TRP A 212 -5.81 -21.65 19.27
CA TRP A 212 -7.21 -22.03 19.38
C TRP A 212 -7.66 -22.95 18.22
N PHE A 213 -7.29 -22.61 16.96
CA PHE A 213 -7.59 -23.45 15.80
C PHE A 213 -6.91 -24.83 15.90
N GLU A 214 -5.67 -24.87 16.36
CA GLU A 214 -4.94 -26.13 16.58
C GLU A 214 -5.61 -27.03 17.63
N GLN A 215 -6.12 -26.44 18.72
CA GLN A 215 -6.91 -27.20 19.73
C GLN A 215 -8.19 -27.80 19.14
N LYS A 216 -8.72 -27.25 18.05
CA LYS A 216 -9.86 -27.79 17.30
C LYS A 216 -9.45 -28.79 16.20
N GLY A 217 -8.16 -29.15 16.16
CA GLY A 217 -7.60 -30.08 15.20
C GLY A 217 -7.39 -29.54 13.79
N ILE A 218 -7.23 -28.21 13.65
CA ILE A 218 -6.88 -27.54 12.41
C ILE A 218 -5.38 -27.21 12.46
N GLU A 219 -4.61 -27.73 11.51
CA GLU A 219 -3.19 -27.43 11.38
C GLU A 219 -2.99 -26.02 10.81
N ILE A 220 -2.09 -25.25 11.41
CA ILE A 220 -1.70 -23.92 10.97
C ILE A 220 -0.24 -23.97 10.49
N GLU A 221 -0.05 -23.79 9.19
CA GLU A 221 1.28 -23.72 8.57
C GLU A 221 1.78 -22.27 8.55
N ASN A 222 0.92 -21.34 8.11
CA ASN A 222 1.27 -19.95 7.87
C ASN A 222 0.49 -19.00 8.78
N ILE A 223 1.16 -17.92 9.22
CA ILE A 223 0.52 -16.75 9.82
C ILE A 223 0.96 -15.53 9.02
N ASP A 224 0.02 -14.86 8.37
CA ASP A 224 0.23 -13.61 7.66
C ASP A 224 -0.33 -12.44 8.49
N LEU A 225 0.55 -11.52 8.84
CA LEU A 225 0.26 -10.36 9.68
C LEU A 225 -0.12 -9.11 8.87
N GLY A 226 -0.36 -9.28 7.56
CA GLY A 226 -0.74 -8.17 6.70
C GLY A 226 0.33 -7.09 6.61
N GLY A 227 -0.11 -5.87 6.42
CA GLY A 227 0.79 -4.73 6.25
C GLY A 227 0.52 -3.63 7.27
N GLY A 228 0.49 -2.41 6.77
CA GLY A 228 0.11 -1.24 7.57
C GLY A 228 1.24 -0.35 8.01
N LEU A 229 2.51 -0.80 7.97
CA LEU A 229 3.66 0.01 8.38
C LEU A 229 3.64 1.39 7.72
N GLY A 230 3.70 2.43 8.56
CA GLY A 230 3.63 3.83 8.17
C GLY A 230 4.96 4.38 7.64
N ILE A 231 4.88 5.59 7.08
CA ILE A 231 6.04 6.37 6.65
C ILE A 231 5.99 7.78 7.22
N ASP A 232 7.12 8.49 7.17
CA ASP A 232 7.16 9.91 7.53
C ASP A 232 6.76 10.77 6.33
N TYR A 233 5.56 11.35 6.40
CA TYR A 233 5.07 12.30 5.41
C TYR A 233 5.55 13.74 5.66
N GLU A 234 5.98 14.06 6.89
CA GLU A 234 6.37 15.41 7.29
C GLU A 234 7.83 15.69 6.94
N ASP A 235 8.72 14.74 7.26
CA ASP A 235 10.14 14.84 6.91
C ASP A 235 10.68 13.60 6.18
N PRO A 236 10.22 13.39 4.93
CA PRO A 236 10.62 12.22 4.15
C PRO A 236 12.10 12.21 3.74
N ASP A 237 12.83 13.30 3.94
CA ASP A 237 14.27 13.33 3.66
C ASP A 237 15.10 12.88 4.86
N ALA A 238 14.61 13.09 6.10
CA ALA A 238 15.23 12.57 7.31
C ALA A 238 14.98 11.06 7.45
N ASN A 239 13.75 10.62 7.17
CA ASN A 239 13.30 9.24 7.31
C ASN A 239 12.75 8.69 5.98
N PRO A 240 13.61 8.50 4.95
CA PRO A 240 13.15 8.12 3.61
C PRO A 240 12.66 6.67 3.51
N ILE A 241 13.06 5.81 4.44
CA ILE A 241 12.67 4.39 4.50
C ILE A 241 12.02 4.15 5.87
N ALA A 242 10.87 3.46 5.87
CA ALA A 242 10.16 3.08 7.08
C ALA A 242 10.98 2.12 7.97
N ASP A 243 10.68 2.08 9.25
CA ASP A 243 11.41 1.24 10.21
C ASP A 243 11.00 -0.24 10.14
N PHE A 244 11.36 -0.89 9.05
CA PHE A 244 11.14 -2.32 8.84
C PHE A 244 11.88 -3.19 9.87
N GLU A 245 13.03 -2.71 10.35
CA GLU A 245 13.82 -3.48 11.32
C GLU A 245 13.08 -3.59 12.65
N GLN A 246 12.52 -2.47 13.14
CA GLN A 246 11.71 -2.49 14.37
C GLN A 246 10.46 -3.36 14.19
N TRP A 247 9.79 -3.27 13.02
CA TRP A 247 8.62 -4.10 12.74
C TRP A 247 8.93 -5.60 12.82
N PHE A 248 9.98 -6.05 12.13
CA PHE A 248 10.38 -7.47 12.13
C PHE A 248 10.88 -7.94 13.49
N LYS A 249 11.58 -7.08 14.24
CA LYS A 249 11.97 -7.36 15.64
C LYS A 249 10.74 -7.56 16.53
N THR A 250 9.73 -6.72 16.39
CA THR A 250 8.48 -6.82 17.16
C THR A 250 7.76 -8.13 16.87
N ILE A 251 7.65 -8.52 15.61
CA ILE A 251 7.07 -9.81 15.21
C ILE A 251 7.84 -10.97 15.85
N ARG A 252 9.16 -10.97 15.73
CA ARG A 252 10.00 -12.05 16.28
C ARG A 252 10.04 -12.06 17.81
N LYS A 253 9.83 -10.94 18.47
CA LYS A 253 9.69 -10.86 19.94
C LYS A 253 8.53 -11.74 20.43
N VAL A 254 7.42 -11.81 19.67
CA VAL A 254 6.23 -12.60 20.05
C VAL A 254 6.32 -14.06 19.59
N PHE A 255 6.73 -14.27 18.33
CA PHE A 255 6.77 -15.62 17.75
C PHE A 255 8.07 -16.39 18.06
N GLY A 256 9.12 -15.70 18.52
CA GLY A 256 10.44 -16.28 18.72
C GLY A 256 11.24 -16.43 17.43
N THR A 257 12.52 -16.80 17.57
CA THR A 257 13.43 -17.01 16.43
C THR A 257 13.16 -18.34 15.70
N GLU A 258 12.66 -19.34 16.43
CA GLU A 258 12.33 -20.68 15.92
C GLU A 258 10.80 -20.89 15.99
N SER A 259 10.06 -20.08 15.22
CA SER A 259 8.60 -20.24 15.11
C SER A 259 8.27 -21.53 14.34
N LYS A 260 7.27 -22.28 14.82
CA LYS A 260 6.69 -23.40 14.05
C LYS A 260 5.86 -22.93 12.87
N TYR A 261 5.43 -21.66 12.89
CA TYR A 261 4.67 -21.04 11.82
C TYR A 261 5.61 -20.33 10.86
N ARG A 262 5.34 -20.45 9.58
CA ARG A 262 5.92 -19.58 8.56
C ARG A 262 5.23 -18.22 8.64
N LEU A 263 6.03 -17.15 8.81
CA LEU A 263 5.52 -15.81 9.03
C LEU A 263 5.56 -14.99 7.74
N HIS A 264 4.48 -14.26 7.47
CA HIS A 264 4.33 -13.44 6.29
C HIS A 264 3.90 -12.02 6.68
N VAL A 265 4.25 -11.04 5.83
CA VAL A 265 3.81 -9.64 5.93
C VAL A 265 3.51 -9.08 4.53
N GLU A 266 2.60 -8.08 4.47
CA GLU A 266 2.10 -7.48 3.23
C GLU A 266 2.42 -5.97 3.13
N PRO A 267 3.70 -5.54 3.09
CA PRO A 267 4.03 -4.13 2.97
C PRO A 267 3.62 -3.57 1.60
N GLY A 268 2.91 -2.45 1.62
CA GLY A 268 2.54 -1.72 0.40
C GLY A 268 3.10 -0.30 0.44
N ARG A 269 2.43 0.60 1.21
CA ARG A 269 2.83 1.99 1.39
C ARG A 269 4.30 2.16 1.72
N SER A 270 4.80 1.44 2.71
CA SER A 270 6.17 1.55 3.21
C SER A 270 7.24 1.22 2.18
N LEU A 271 6.93 0.40 1.16
CA LEU A 271 7.87 0.09 0.08
C LEU A 271 7.96 1.19 -0.99
N VAL A 272 6.83 1.81 -1.35
CA VAL A 272 6.78 2.61 -2.59
C VAL A 272 6.37 4.08 -2.39
N ALA A 273 5.85 4.48 -1.23
CA ALA A 273 5.34 5.84 -1.06
C ALA A 273 6.44 6.89 -1.18
N SER A 274 7.57 6.69 -0.49
CA SER A 274 8.64 7.68 -0.40
C SER A 274 9.39 7.87 -1.72
N CYS A 275 9.46 6.85 -2.58
CA CYS A 275 10.14 6.96 -3.88
C CYS A 275 9.34 7.76 -4.91
N GLY A 276 8.02 7.97 -4.71
CA GLY A 276 7.17 8.69 -5.65
C GLY A 276 6.87 10.13 -5.21
N SER A 277 6.85 11.03 -6.17
CA SER A 277 6.40 12.42 -5.99
C SER A 277 5.53 12.83 -7.17
N LEU A 278 4.44 13.55 -6.91
CA LEU A 278 3.66 14.17 -7.98
C LEU A 278 4.26 15.55 -8.27
N ILE A 279 4.76 15.73 -9.50
CA ILE A 279 5.36 16.97 -9.97
C ILE A 279 4.33 17.76 -10.73
N SER A 280 4.20 19.02 -10.37
CA SER A 280 3.20 19.95 -10.91
C SER A 280 3.81 21.30 -11.17
N ARG A 281 3.15 22.13 -11.96
CA ARG A 281 3.60 23.48 -12.30
C ARG A 281 2.61 24.53 -11.79
N VAL A 282 3.14 25.62 -11.24
CA VAL A 282 2.32 26.79 -10.86
C VAL A 282 1.77 27.44 -12.11
N VAL A 283 0.46 27.41 -12.27
CA VAL A 283 -0.25 28.06 -13.38
C VAL A 283 -0.45 29.52 -13.09
N TYR A 284 -0.89 29.84 -11.87
CA TYR A 284 -1.09 31.21 -11.41
C TYR A 284 -0.83 31.34 -9.92
N VAL A 285 -0.37 32.52 -9.50
CA VAL A 285 -0.42 32.98 -8.12
C VAL A 285 -1.48 34.06 -8.01
N LYS A 286 -2.49 33.83 -7.17
CA LYS A 286 -3.60 34.79 -6.97
C LYS A 286 -3.52 35.38 -5.56
N GLN A 287 -3.40 36.71 -5.47
CA GLN A 287 -3.47 37.40 -4.20
C GLN A 287 -4.92 37.72 -3.85
N GLY A 288 -5.43 37.18 -2.79
CA GLY A 288 -6.69 37.56 -2.17
C GLY A 288 -6.47 38.65 -1.10
N ARG A 289 -7.55 39.03 -0.44
CA ARG A 289 -7.47 40.05 0.64
C ARG A 289 -6.73 39.53 1.88
N GLN A 290 -6.86 38.26 2.21
CA GLN A 290 -6.29 37.65 3.43
C GLN A 290 -5.35 36.49 3.11
N LYS A 291 -5.47 35.86 1.95
CA LYS A 291 -4.75 34.65 1.56
C LYS A 291 -4.12 34.83 0.19
N ALA A 292 -2.98 34.19 -0.01
CA ALA A 292 -2.40 33.98 -1.34
C ALA A 292 -2.64 32.53 -1.79
N PHE A 293 -2.99 32.35 -3.06
CA PHE A 293 -3.22 31.03 -3.65
C PHE A 293 -2.10 30.73 -4.65
N ALA A 294 -1.48 29.57 -4.50
CA ALA A 294 -0.66 28.95 -5.54
C ALA A 294 -1.52 27.90 -6.27
N ILE A 295 -1.96 28.24 -7.47
CA ILE A 295 -2.80 27.38 -8.30
C ILE A 295 -1.87 26.54 -9.17
N ILE A 296 -1.88 25.23 -9.00
CA ILE A 296 -1.03 24.29 -9.74
C ILE A 296 -1.85 23.50 -10.77
N ASP A 297 -1.20 22.85 -11.74
CA ASP A 297 -1.87 22.10 -12.80
C ASP A 297 -2.23 20.65 -12.42
N ALA A 298 -1.72 20.12 -11.32
CA ALA A 298 -2.21 18.89 -10.71
C ALA A 298 -3.48 19.17 -9.89
N GLY A 299 -4.43 18.24 -9.90
CA GLY A 299 -5.68 18.31 -9.15
C GLY A 299 -5.95 17.05 -8.33
N MET A 300 -7.05 17.08 -7.56
CA MET A 300 -7.49 15.93 -6.79
C MET A 300 -7.75 14.68 -7.65
N ASN A 301 -7.95 14.85 -8.95
CA ASN A 301 -8.03 13.76 -9.92
C ASN A 301 -6.70 13.02 -10.11
N ASP A 302 -5.56 13.66 -9.85
CA ASP A 302 -4.24 13.05 -9.94
C ASP A 302 -3.82 12.40 -8.64
N LEU A 303 -4.13 13.01 -7.48
CA LEU A 303 -3.84 12.46 -6.14
C LEU A 303 -4.98 12.82 -5.18
N ILE A 304 -5.95 11.92 -5.04
CA ILE A 304 -7.20 12.19 -4.31
C ILE A 304 -7.04 12.22 -2.78
N ARG A 305 -5.93 11.71 -2.26
CA ARG A 305 -5.75 11.46 -0.81
C ARG A 305 -5.97 12.68 0.10
N PRO A 306 -5.50 13.90 -0.21
CA PRO A 306 -5.83 15.08 0.59
C PRO A 306 -7.32 15.36 0.67
N ALA A 307 -8.04 15.31 -0.46
CA ALA A 307 -9.48 15.56 -0.51
C ALA A 307 -10.29 14.44 0.16
N LEU A 308 -9.89 13.17 0.02
CA LEU A 308 -10.65 12.01 0.51
C LEU A 308 -10.39 11.71 1.98
N TYR A 309 -9.15 11.83 2.43
CA TYR A 309 -8.70 11.42 3.77
C TYR A 309 -8.16 12.56 4.63
N GLY A 310 -8.04 13.79 4.08
CA GLY A 310 -7.31 14.87 4.75
C GLY A 310 -5.80 14.57 4.89
N SER A 311 -5.27 13.70 4.05
CA SER A 311 -3.89 13.25 4.14
C SER A 311 -2.91 14.38 3.87
N TYR A 312 -1.89 14.46 4.72
CA TYR A 312 -0.78 15.38 4.51
C TYR A 312 0.18 14.82 3.44
N HIS A 313 0.65 15.72 2.58
CA HIS A 313 1.81 15.53 1.73
C HIS A 313 2.70 16.76 1.84
N LYS A 314 4.01 16.57 2.04
CA LYS A 314 4.97 17.69 2.03
C LYS A 314 4.97 18.33 0.66
N ILE A 315 4.78 19.67 0.62
CA ILE A 315 4.75 20.47 -0.60
C ILE A 315 6.04 21.27 -0.67
N GLU A 316 6.76 21.18 -1.77
CA GLU A 316 8.04 21.86 -1.98
C GLU A 316 8.03 22.65 -3.28
N ASN A 317 8.42 23.93 -3.24
CA ASN A 317 8.69 24.70 -4.45
C ASN A 317 10.14 24.43 -4.89
N MET A 318 10.27 23.53 -5.84
CA MET A 318 11.56 23.07 -6.32
C MET A 318 12.33 24.13 -7.08
N SER A 319 11.65 24.90 -7.96
CA SER A 319 12.26 25.97 -8.72
C SER A 319 12.83 27.06 -7.81
N ALA A 320 12.08 27.48 -6.79
CA ALA A 320 12.57 28.46 -5.83
C ALA A 320 13.73 27.96 -5.01
N TYR A 321 13.68 26.70 -4.55
CA TYR A 321 14.76 26.09 -3.78
C TYR A 321 16.10 26.11 -4.55
N TRP A 322 16.06 25.88 -5.85
CA TRP A 322 17.27 25.80 -6.68
C TRP A 322 17.70 27.13 -7.26
N GLN A 323 16.75 27.96 -7.70
CA GLN A 323 17.05 29.20 -8.42
C GLN A 323 17.04 30.44 -7.53
N ARG A 324 16.33 30.40 -6.39
CA ARG A 324 16.07 31.55 -5.50
C ARG A 324 16.26 31.15 -4.02
N LYS A 325 17.39 30.57 -3.68
CA LYS A 325 17.68 30.01 -2.34
C LYS A 325 17.43 30.95 -1.16
N ASP A 326 17.59 32.27 -1.37
CA ASP A 326 17.41 33.29 -0.34
C ASP A 326 16.02 33.96 -0.39
N SER A 327 15.04 33.34 -1.08
CA SER A 327 13.70 33.93 -1.16
C SER A 327 12.97 33.86 0.16
N ASN A 328 12.22 34.95 0.48
CA ASN A 328 11.40 34.99 1.68
C ASN A 328 10.32 33.92 1.67
N MET A 329 10.05 33.31 2.82
CA MET A 329 8.94 32.38 2.99
C MET A 329 7.62 33.14 3.07
N LYS A 330 6.63 32.70 2.31
CA LYS A 330 5.25 33.21 2.34
C LYS A 330 4.27 32.06 2.53
N LYS A 331 3.08 32.38 3.04
CA LYS A 331 2.01 31.39 3.21
C LYS A 331 1.11 31.38 1.98
N TYR A 332 0.87 30.19 1.44
CA TYR A 332 -0.03 29.95 0.32
C TYR A 332 -1.05 28.85 0.64
N ASP A 333 -2.29 29.03 0.20
CA ASP A 333 -3.18 27.90 -0.01
C ASP A 333 -2.81 27.31 -1.38
N VAL A 334 -2.29 26.08 -1.38
CA VAL A 334 -1.93 25.37 -2.60
C VAL A 334 -3.15 24.60 -3.09
N VAL A 335 -3.63 24.92 -4.28
CA VAL A 335 -4.89 24.43 -4.84
C VAL A 335 -4.71 23.92 -6.27
N GLY A 336 -5.56 22.97 -6.66
CA GLY A 336 -5.57 22.42 -8.01
C GLY A 336 -6.54 23.15 -8.95
N PRO A 337 -6.68 22.65 -10.19
CA PRO A 337 -7.48 23.25 -11.25
C PRO A 337 -8.91 22.66 -11.35
N ILE A 338 -9.28 21.71 -10.50
CA ILE A 338 -10.56 21.02 -10.56
C ILE A 338 -11.67 21.98 -10.10
N CYS A 339 -12.82 21.95 -10.79
CA CYS A 339 -13.96 22.81 -10.48
C CYS A 339 -14.72 22.32 -9.26
N GLU A 340 -14.00 22.20 -8.11
CA GLU A 340 -14.53 21.72 -6.83
C GLU A 340 -13.75 22.30 -5.67
N SER A 341 -14.45 22.70 -4.59
CA SER A 341 -13.84 23.38 -3.43
C SER A 341 -12.91 22.46 -2.63
N SER A 342 -13.05 21.16 -2.78
CA SER A 342 -12.19 20.15 -2.13
C SER A 342 -10.84 19.97 -2.80
N ASP A 343 -10.59 20.62 -3.97
CA ASP A 343 -9.31 20.51 -4.69
C ASP A 343 -8.22 21.39 -4.04
N VAL A 344 -7.87 21.03 -2.81
CA VAL A 344 -6.91 21.74 -1.95
C VAL A 344 -5.83 20.78 -1.49
N TRP A 345 -4.58 21.10 -1.76
CA TRP A 345 -3.40 20.34 -1.33
C TRP A 345 -2.97 20.69 0.10
N GLY A 346 -3.22 21.92 0.49
CA GLY A 346 -2.99 22.39 1.83
C GLY A 346 -3.16 23.88 1.98
N GLU A 347 -3.72 24.29 3.11
CA GLU A 347 -3.93 25.68 3.47
C GLU A 347 -2.73 26.24 4.22
N GLY A 348 -2.39 27.51 3.98
CA GLY A 348 -1.37 28.25 4.71
C GLY A 348 0.03 27.64 4.64
N ARG A 349 0.36 26.91 3.59
CA ARG A 349 1.67 26.24 3.42
C ARG A 349 2.77 27.28 3.27
N ALA A 350 3.81 27.17 4.11
CA ALA A 350 5.00 28.01 4.00
C ALA A 350 5.85 27.56 2.80
N LEU A 351 5.92 28.36 1.78
CA LEU A 351 6.74 28.13 0.58
C LEU A 351 7.63 29.37 0.34
N PRO A 352 8.80 29.20 -0.31
CA PRO A 352 9.54 30.32 -0.86
C PRO A 352 8.68 31.17 -1.78
N ASP A 353 9.05 32.41 -2.04
CA ASP A 353 8.31 33.30 -2.95
C ASP A 353 8.05 32.60 -4.28
N THR A 354 6.79 32.26 -4.51
CA THR A 354 6.33 31.38 -5.58
C THR A 354 5.80 32.20 -6.74
N VAL A 355 6.19 31.86 -7.96
CA VAL A 355 5.77 32.56 -9.19
C VAL A 355 5.23 31.57 -10.22
N ARG A 356 4.53 32.11 -11.23
CA ARG A 356 4.05 31.32 -12.36
C ARG A 356 5.22 30.62 -13.06
N GLY A 357 5.03 29.32 -13.35
CA GLY A 357 6.00 28.47 -14.01
C GLY A 357 6.86 27.65 -13.03
N ASP A 358 6.87 27.97 -11.74
CA ASP A 358 7.60 27.19 -10.74
C ASP A 358 7.13 25.73 -10.70
N LEU A 359 8.07 24.80 -10.53
CA LEU A 359 7.78 23.39 -10.28
C LEU A 359 7.53 23.16 -8.79
N ILE A 360 6.43 22.48 -8.51
CA ILE A 360 6.02 22.05 -7.17
C ILE A 360 6.08 20.54 -7.10
N ALA A 361 6.65 20.01 -6.03
CA ALA A 361 6.61 18.59 -5.71
C ALA A 361 5.65 18.33 -4.54
N LEU A 362 4.76 17.36 -4.72
CA LEU A 362 3.94 16.76 -3.67
C LEU A 362 4.60 15.43 -3.31
N ARG A 363 5.29 15.39 -2.16
CA ARG A 363 6.17 14.29 -1.75
C ARG A 363 5.39 13.05 -1.27
N CYS A 364 6.03 11.90 -1.27
CA CYS A 364 5.47 10.62 -0.79
C CYS A 364 4.17 10.22 -1.49
N ALA A 365 4.08 10.49 -2.80
CA ALA A 365 2.91 10.17 -3.62
C ALA A 365 3.01 8.81 -4.34
N GLY A 366 4.05 8.01 -4.07
CA GLY A 366 4.29 6.74 -4.74
C GLY A 366 3.32 5.62 -4.36
N ALA A 367 2.59 5.76 -3.25
CA ALA A 367 1.55 4.82 -2.85
C ALA A 367 0.17 5.49 -2.84
N TYR A 368 -0.84 4.78 -3.37
CA TYR A 368 -2.23 5.25 -3.40
C TYR A 368 -2.39 6.63 -4.07
N GLY A 369 -1.47 6.97 -4.97
CA GLY A 369 -1.53 8.13 -5.84
C GLY A 369 -2.09 7.74 -7.20
N GLN A 370 -1.21 7.36 -8.12
CA GLN A 370 -1.55 7.05 -9.51
C GLN A 370 -2.65 5.98 -9.65
N VAL A 371 -2.63 4.93 -8.80
CA VAL A 371 -3.66 3.87 -8.79
C VAL A 371 -5.07 4.35 -8.43
N MET A 372 -5.20 5.51 -7.77
CA MET A 372 -6.48 6.13 -7.42
C MET A 372 -6.83 7.33 -8.32
N SER A 373 -6.04 7.61 -9.34
CA SER A 373 -6.28 8.71 -10.26
C SER A 373 -7.53 8.50 -11.11
N SER A 374 -8.14 9.59 -11.52
CA SER A 374 -9.36 9.59 -12.34
C SER A 374 -9.28 10.62 -13.47
N ARG A 375 -10.21 10.51 -14.42
CA ARG A 375 -10.35 11.49 -15.52
C ARG A 375 -11.40 12.56 -15.21
N TYR A 376 -11.55 12.91 -13.93
CA TYR A 376 -12.49 13.95 -13.54
C TYR A 376 -12.19 15.27 -14.26
N ASN A 377 -13.22 16.00 -14.66
CA ASN A 377 -13.17 17.15 -15.59
C ASN A 377 -12.52 16.82 -16.96
N LEU A 378 -12.55 15.56 -17.42
CA LEU A 378 -11.92 15.07 -18.67
C LEU A 378 -10.41 15.35 -18.75
N ARG A 379 -9.73 15.42 -17.61
CA ARG A 379 -8.27 15.58 -17.58
C ARG A 379 -7.57 14.27 -17.91
N ASP A 380 -6.40 14.35 -18.53
CA ASP A 380 -5.54 13.21 -18.79
C ASP A 380 -4.97 12.69 -17.45
N LEU A 381 -4.67 11.39 -17.38
CA LEU A 381 -3.93 10.83 -16.26
C LEU A 381 -2.48 11.29 -16.31
N ALA A 382 -1.92 11.64 -15.14
CA ALA A 382 -0.52 11.98 -15.01
C ALA A 382 0.36 10.74 -15.31
N PRO A 383 1.32 10.82 -16.27
CA PRO A 383 2.19 9.72 -16.61
C PRO A 383 3.22 9.45 -15.51
N ALA A 384 3.77 8.22 -15.49
CA ALA A 384 4.96 7.87 -14.71
C ALA A 384 6.23 8.31 -15.46
N VAL A 385 7.21 8.80 -14.70
CA VAL A 385 8.56 9.16 -15.18
C VAL A 385 9.57 8.63 -14.15
N TYR A 386 10.53 7.87 -14.59
CA TYR A 386 11.51 7.24 -13.71
C TYR A 386 12.84 7.98 -13.73
N SER A 387 13.51 8.05 -12.57
CA SER A 387 14.78 8.78 -12.44
C SER A 387 15.89 8.27 -13.37
N GLU A 388 15.78 7.05 -13.89
CA GLU A 388 16.71 6.46 -14.84
C GLU A 388 16.49 6.95 -16.28
N GLU A 389 15.38 7.62 -16.55
CA GLU A 389 15.01 8.19 -17.88
C GLU A 389 15.41 9.66 -17.99
N LEU A 390 15.89 10.28 -16.90
CA LEU A 390 16.25 11.68 -16.78
C LEU A 390 17.76 11.86 -16.61
#